data_c21a4114948a458f6a6aa4382db75ba3
#
_entry.id   c21a4114948a458f6a6aa4382db75ba3
#
_cell.length_a   1.000
_cell.length_b   1.000
_cell.length_c   1.000
_cell.angle_alpha   90.00
_cell.angle_beta   90.00
_cell.angle_gamma   90.00
#
_symmetry.space_group_name_H-M   'P 1'
#
loop_
_entity.id
_entity.type
_entity.pdbx_description
1 polymer ?
#
loop_
_entity_poly.entity_id
_entity_poly.type
_entity_poly.pdbx_seq_one_letter_code
_entity_poly.pdbx_strand_id
1 'polypeptide(L)'
;FVTYKGHTFFSALKLSFLSVLPLTSHLSLLPSIDGRVLIGKDPAYPFLNVVGGDMPERYLPQQLPFAGINRMEIFDNSVAIVRLNLRQRIGQRHYISLIANYAIHEDNFFDLLKGESVWGGSIGYAYNSMFGPMNTNFGLSNRNNNLQFYLNLGYSF
;
A
#
# COMPACT_ATOMS: atom_id res chain seq x y z
N PHE A 1 8.54 -9.83 -12.88
CA PHE A 1 8.98 -11.19 -12.49
C PHE A 1 10.46 -11.16 -12.14
N VAL A 2 10.82 -11.65 -10.98
CA VAL A 2 12.21 -11.73 -10.51
C VAL A 2 12.44 -13.14 -9.97
N THR A 3 13.55 -13.76 -10.37
CA THR A 3 13.98 -15.06 -9.85
C THR A 3 15.32 -14.89 -9.16
N TYR A 4 15.42 -15.37 -7.93
CA TYR A 4 16.65 -15.41 -7.16
C TYR A 4 17.15 -16.86 -7.04
N LYS A 5 18.43 -17.08 -7.34
CA LYS A 5 19.08 -18.38 -7.24
C LYS A 5 20.33 -18.25 -6.34
N GLY A 6 20.23 -18.80 -5.15
CA GLY A 6 21.33 -18.86 -4.15
C GLY A 6 21.19 -20.16 -3.36
N HIS A 7 21.41 -20.11 -2.05
CA HIS A 7 21.10 -21.25 -1.17
C HIS A 7 19.59 -21.53 -1.08
N THR A 8 18.76 -20.51 -1.33
CA THR A 8 17.30 -20.60 -1.47
C THR A 8 16.92 -20.21 -2.90
N PHE A 9 15.97 -20.92 -3.50
CA PHE A 9 15.46 -20.63 -4.83
C PHE A 9 14.00 -20.20 -4.72
N PHE A 10 13.70 -18.98 -5.13
CA PHE A 10 12.32 -18.49 -5.21
C PHE A 10 12.12 -17.54 -6.39
N SER A 11 10.88 -17.41 -6.79
CA SER A 11 10.43 -16.45 -7.80
C SER A 11 9.41 -15.51 -7.20
N ALA A 12 9.50 -14.23 -7.50
CA ALA A 12 8.54 -13.22 -7.10
C ALA A 12 7.69 -12.79 -8.30
N LEU A 13 6.40 -12.91 -8.18
CA LEU A 13 5.42 -12.38 -9.13
C LEU A 13 4.70 -11.19 -8.48
N LYS A 14 4.70 -10.04 -9.15
CA LYS A 14 4.00 -8.84 -8.71
C LYS A 14 3.02 -8.40 -9.78
N LEU A 15 1.82 -8.03 -9.33
CA LEU A 15 0.78 -7.40 -10.13
C LEU A 15 0.38 -6.09 -9.44
N SER A 16 0.37 -5.00 -10.18
CA SER A 16 -0.14 -3.72 -9.71
C SER A 16 -1.03 -3.10 -10.77
N PHE A 17 -2.18 -2.64 -10.36
CA PHE A 17 -3.14 -1.94 -11.20
C PHE A 17 -3.61 -0.69 -10.47
N LEU A 18 -3.56 0.44 -11.14
CA LEU A 18 -4.09 1.72 -10.66
C LEU A 18 -4.92 2.36 -11.77
N SER A 19 -6.09 2.82 -11.42
CA SER A 19 -6.94 3.61 -12.31
C SER A 19 -7.30 4.96 -11.68
N VAL A 20 -7.59 5.94 -12.51
CA VAL A 20 -8.06 7.26 -12.08
C VAL A 20 -9.39 7.53 -12.77
N LEU A 21 -10.46 7.56 -12.00
CA LEU A 21 -11.82 7.79 -12.45
C LEU A 21 -12.26 9.19 -11.99
N PRO A 22 -12.29 10.18 -12.90
CA PRO A 22 -12.83 11.50 -12.56
C PRO A 22 -14.35 11.40 -12.41
N LEU A 23 -14.85 11.63 -11.19
CA LEU A 23 -16.28 11.66 -10.91
C LEU A 23 -16.88 13.05 -11.19
N THR A 24 -16.10 14.09 -10.89
CA THR A 24 -16.42 15.48 -11.21
C THR A 24 -15.14 16.24 -11.56
N SER A 25 -15.24 17.54 -11.89
CA SER A 25 -14.06 18.39 -12.14
C SER A 25 -13.09 18.51 -10.96
N HIS A 26 -13.52 18.15 -9.74
CA HIS A 26 -12.74 18.30 -8.52
C HIS A 26 -12.66 17.02 -7.69
N LEU A 27 -13.47 16.00 -7.99
CA LEU A 27 -13.54 14.75 -7.26
C LEU A 27 -13.10 13.59 -8.17
N SER A 28 -12.17 12.79 -7.69
CA SER A 28 -11.66 11.61 -8.40
C SER A 28 -11.65 10.40 -7.48
N LEU A 29 -11.99 9.24 -8.02
CA LEU A 29 -11.83 7.95 -7.37
C LEU A 29 -10.62 7.25 -7.99
N LEU A 30 -9.70 6.80 -7.15
CA LEU A 30 -8.48 6.11 -7.54
C LEU A 30 -8.51 4.68 -6.96
N PRO A 31 -9.15 3.73 -7.64
CA PRO A 31 -9.05 2.32 -7.26
C PRO A 31 -7.68 1.77 -7.62
N SER A 32 -7.10 0.98 -6.73
CA SER A 32 -5.90 0.20 -7.02
C SER A 32 -6.01 -1.23 -6.48
N ILE A 33 -5.30 -2.13 -7.15
CA ILE A 33 -5.13 -3.52 -6.75
C ILE A 33 -3.64 -3.80 -6.82
N ASP A 34 -3.07 -4.24 -5.73
CA ASP A 34 -1.68 -4.62 -5.61
C ASP A 34 -1.57 -6.05 -5.08
N GLY A 35 -0.79 -6.87 -5.72
CA GLY A 35 -0.52 -8.24 -5.30
C GLY A 35 0.92 -8.63 -5.53
N ARG A 36 1.51 -9.33 -4.57
CA ARG A 36 2.83 -9.92 -4.72
C ARG A 36 2.90 -11.28 -4.05
N VAL A 37 3.42 -12.25 -4.77
CA VAL A 37 3.52 -13.63 -4.34
C VAL A 37 4.94 -14.11 -4.51
N LEU A 38 5.46 -14.79 -3.49
CA LEU A 38 6.71 -15.53 -3.54
C LEU A 38 6.41 -17.01 -3.75
N ILE A 39 6.99 -17.60 -4.77
CA ILE A 39 6.84 -19.02 -5.12
C ILE A 39 8.21 -19.68 -5.02
N GLY A 40 8.36 -20.65 -4.12
CA GLY A 40 9.62 -21.36 -3.89
C GLY A 40 9.73 -21.89 -2.48
N LYS A 41 10.93 -22.39 -2.14
CA LYS A 41 11.23 -22.90 -0.80
C LYS A 41 11.96 -21.84 0.03
N ASP A 42 11.42 -21.59 1.23
CA ASP A 42 12.02 -20.79 2.30
C ASP A 42 12.65 -19.49 1.82
N PRO A 43 11.88 -18.54 1.26
CA PRO A 43 12.42 -17.24 0.91
C PRO A 43 12.96 -16.58 2.18
N ALA A 44 14.20 -16.08 2.10
CA ALA A 44 14.82 -15.44 3.26
C ALA A 44 14.02 -14.17 3.65
N TYR A 45 13.96 -13.90 4.95
CA TYR A 45 13.20 -12.80 5.55
C TYR A 45 13.31 -11.44 4.81
N PRO A 46 14.50 -11.01 4.31
CA PRO A 46 14.61 -9.76 3.56
C PRO A 46 13.84 -9.70 2.25
N PHE A 47 13.34 -10.82 1.73
CA PHE A 47 12.61 -10.89 0.46
C PHE A 47 11.10 -10.99 0.62
N LEU A 48 10.62 -11.19 1.86
CA LEU A 48 9.19 -11.24 2.16
C LEU A 48 8.47 -9.99 1.69
N ASN A 49 7.18 -10.12 1.41
CA ASN A 49 6.33 -8.98 1.18
C ASN A 49 6.20 -8.19 2.46
N VAL A 50 6.30 -6.89 2.36
CA VAL A 50 6.18 -5.97 3.49
C VAL A 50 4.96 -5.12 3.29
N VAL A 51 3.97 -5.23 4.16
CA VAL A 51 2.76 -4.42 4.11
C VAL A 51 2.79 -3.40 5.22
N GLY A 52 2.46 -2.17 4.89
CA GLY A 52 2.28 -1.11 5.86
C GLY A 52 2.70 0.27 5.40
N GLY A 53 2.18 1.25 6.12
CA GLY A 53 2.41 2.65 5.83
C GLY A 53 1.67 3.14 4.58
N ASP A 54 1.44 4.44 4.51
CA ASP A 54 0.78 5.08 3.37
C ASP A 54 1.80 5.73 2.42
N MET A 55 2.92 5.03 2.18
CA MET A 55 3.93 5.47 1.23
C MET A 55 3.93 4.58 -0.01
N PRO A 56 3.98 5.16 -1.21
CA PRO A 56 4.19 4.37 -2.41
C PRO A 56 5.57 3.67 -2.36
N GLU A 57 5.68 2.60 -3.10
CA GLU A 57 6.91 1.83 -3.31
C GLU A 57 8.05 2.74 -3.79
N ARG A 58 8.87 3.19 -2.89
CA ARG A 58 9.95 4.08 -3.27
C ARG A 58 11.31 3.41 -3.20
N TYR A 59 11.51 2.58 -2.19
CA TYR A 59 12.84 2.03 -1.88
C TYR A 59 12.88 0.51 -1.89
N LEU A 60 11.74 -0.14 -1.68
CA LEU A 60 11.65 -1.58 -1.58
C LEU A 60 10.54 -2.10 -2.51
N PRO A 61 10.88 -2.84 -3.58
CA PRO A 61 9.88 -3.37 -4.53
C PRO A 61 8.91 -4.37 -3.88
N GLN A 62 9.25 -4.92 -2.72
CA GLN A 62 8.40 -5.79 -1.92
C GLN A 62 7.46 -5.05 -0.98
N GLN A 63 7.59 -3.74 -0.84
CA GLN A 63 6.69 -2.95 0.01
C GLN A 63 5.37 -2.71 -0.71
N LEU A 64 4.27 -2.97 0.00
CA LEU A 64 2.91 -2.75 -0.44
C LEU A 64 2.23 -1.75 0.51
N PRO A 65 1.76 -0.60 0.01
CA PRO A 65 1.19 0.44 0.86
C PRO A 65 -0.15 0.02 1.43
N PHE A 66 -0.34 0.26 2.73
CA PHE A 66 -1.59 0.02 3.44
C PHE A 66 -1.80 1.10 4.50
N ALA A 67 -2.85 1.91 4.34
CA ALA A 67 -3.15 2.98 5.28
C ALA A 67 -3.83 2.42 6.55
N GLY A 68 -3.39 2.88 7.71
CA GLY A 68 -3.96 2.51 9.01
C GLY A 68 -3.17 1.49 9.81
N ILE A 69 -2.03 1.00 9.31
CA ILE A 69 -1.06 0.18 10.05
C ILE A 69 0.34 0.81 10.01
N ASN A 70 1.21 0.41 10.92
CA ASN A 70 2.60 0.90 10.93
C ASN A 70 3.33 0.58 9.63
N ARG A 71 4.43 1.28 9.38
CA ARG A 71 5.35 0.89 8.32
C ARG A 71 5.93 -0.49 8.64
N MET A 72 5.94 -1.37 7.64
CA MET A 72 6.58 -2.69 7.76
C MET A 72 5.97 -3.51 8.92
N GLU A 73 4.65 -3.66 8.96
CA GLU A 73 3.96 -4.35 10.04
C GLU A 73 3.64 -5.82 9.71
N ILE A 74 3.38 -6.13 8.44
CA ILE A 74 3.07 -7.49 7.98
C ILE A 74 4.18 -7.98 7.07
N PHE A 75 4.63 -9.21 7.29
CA PHE A 75 5.67 -9.88 6.50
C PHE A 75 5.18 -11.27 6.12
N ASP A 76 4.83 -11.46 4.84
CA ASP A 76 4.29 -12.71 4.33
C ASP A 76 4.77 -13.02 2.91
N ASN A 77 4.63 -14.29 2.51
CA ASN A 77 5.01 -14.74 1.18
C ASN A 77 4.01 -14.35 0.11
N SER A 78 2.73 -14.24 0.47
CA SER A 78 1.64 -13.92 -0.45
C SER A 78 0.77 -12.82 0.12
N VAL A 79 0.57 -11.76 -0.65
CA VAL A 79 -0.23 -10.61 -0.25
C VAL A 79 -1.04 -10.12 -1.43
N ALA A 80 -2.30 -9.78 -1.19
CA ALA A 80 -3.16 -9.07 -2.13
C ALA A 80 -3.86 -7.92 -1.40
N ILE A 81 -3.86 -6.73 -1.99
CA ILE A 81 -4.43 -5.50 -1.43
C ILE A 81 -5.36 -4.87 -2.45
N VAL A 82 -6.55 -4.52 -2.01
CA VAL A 82 -7.46 -3.64 -2.74
C VAL A 82 -7.54 -2.31 -1.99
N ARG A 83 -7.40 -1.21 -2.72
CA ARG A 83 -7.41 0.13 -2.15
C ARG A 83 -8.33 1.03 -2.97
N LEU A 84 -9.17 1.78 -2.28
CA LEU A 84 -10.01 2.84 -2.84
C LEU A 84 -9.57 4.17 -2.24
N ASN A 85 -9.19 5.13 -3.07
CA ASN A 85 -8.82 6.47 -2.65
C ASN A 85 -9.77 7.49 -3.32
N LEU A 86 -10.63 8.09 -2.52
CA LEU A 86 -11.48 9.18 -2.96
C LEU A 86 -10.75 10.49 -2.67
N ARG A 87 -10.43 11.23 -3.73
CA ARG A 87 -9.65 12.47 -3.65
C ARG A 87 -10.47 13.67 -4.13
N GLN A 88 -10.63 14.63 -3.23
CA GLN A 88 -11.27 15.92 -3.53
C GLN A 88 -10.21 17.02 -3.64
N ARG A 89 -10.20 17.73 -4.77
CA ARG A 89 -9.39 18.94 -4.95
C ARG A 89 -10.16 20.16 -4.41
N ILE A 90 -9.50 20.97 -3.59
CA ILE A 90 -10.00 22.21 -3.02
C ILE A 90 -9.12 23.37 -3.52
N GLY A 91 -9.68 24.19 -4.38
CA GLY A 91 -8.91 25.24 -5.04
C GLY A 91 -7.84 24.66 -5.99
N GLN A 92 -6.66 25.30 -6.02
CA GLN A 92 -5.60 24.95 -6.98
C GLN A 92 -4.53 24.01 -6.42
N ARG A 93 -4.33 23.99 -5.09
CA ARG A 93 -3.16 23.37 -4.47
C ARG A 93 -3.49 22.43 -3.31
N HIS A 94 -4.75 22.35 -2.90
CA HIS A 94 -5.17 21.60 -1.72
C HIS A 94 -5.96 20.37 -2.14
N TYR A 95 -5.74 19.26 -1.44
CA TYR A 95 -6.45 18.00 -1.69
C TYR A 95 -6.82 17.36 -0.34
N ILE A 96 -8.03 16.84 -0.26
CA ILE A 96 -8.46 15.95 0.81
C ILE A 96 -8.64 14.58 0.22
N SER A 97 -8.20 13.55 0.90
CA SER A 97 -8.38 12.16 0.49
C SER A 97 -8.98 11.31 1.59
N LEU A 98 -9.87 10.42 1.19
CA LEU A 98 -10.41 9.36 2.03
C LEU A 98 -9.97 8.05 1.42
N ILE A 99 -9.27 7.23 2.19
CA ILE A 99 -8.70 5.96 1.74
C ILE A 99 -9.33 4.82 2.52
N ALA A 100 -9.76 3.79 1.81
CA ALA A 100 -10.15 2.51 2.37
C ALA A 100 -9.30 1.41 1.75
N ASN A 101 -8.80 0.49 2.57
CA ASN A 101 -8.01 -0.65 2.11
C ASN A 101 -8.51 -1.95 2.72
N TYR A 102 -8.36 -3.01 1.94
CA TYR A 102 -8.55 -4.38 2.37
C TYR A 102 -7.39 -5.21 1.86
N ALA A 103 -6.77 -5.97 2.74
CA ALA A 103 -5.67 -6.88 2.41
C ALA A 103 -5.97 -8.29 2.90
N ILE A 104 -5.51 -9.26 2.13
CA ILE A 104 -5.38 -10.65 2.55
C ILE A 104 -3.92 -11.05 2.43
N HIS A 105 -3.43 -11.80 3.40
CA HIS A 105 -2.04 -12.25 3.43
C HIS A 105 -1.94 -13.67 4.00
N GLU A 106 -0.99 -14.45 3.48
CA GLU A 106 -0.75 -15.83 3.87
C GLU A 106 0.63 -16.29 3.40
N ASP A 107 1.22 -17.24 4.10
CA ASP A 107 2.48 -17.85 3.70
C ASP A 107 2.35 -18.67 2.41
N ASN A 108 1.23 -19.34 2.20
CA ASN A 108 0.98 -20.18 1.03
C ASN A 108 0.03 -19.49 0.04
N PHE A 109 0.47 -19.32 -1.20
CA PHE A 109 -0.35 -18.72 -2.25
C PHE A 109 -1.71 -19.41 -2.46
N PHE A 110 -1.74 -20.73 -2.41
CA PHE A 110 -2.98 -21.48 -2.65
C PHE A 110 -4.02 -21.32 -1.54
N ASP A 111 -3.57 -20.92 -0.36
CA ASP A 111 -4.44 -20.67 0.79
C ASP A 111 -4.73 -19.19 1.02
N LEU A 112 -4.23 -18.30 0.15
CA LEU A 112 -4.35 -16.84 0.27
C LEU A 112 -5.80 -16.38 0.53
N LEU A 113 -6.77 -16.99 -0.14
CA LEU A 113 -8.20 -16.66 0.05
C LEU A 113 -8.76 -17.06 1.43
N LYS A 114 -8.05 -17.90 2.18
CA LYS A 114 -8.38 -18.31 3.55
C LYS A 114 -7.46 -17.66 4.57
N GLY A 115 -6.49 -16.89 4.11
CA GLY A 115 -5.50 -16.22 4.93
C GLY A 115 -6.07 -15.14 5.84
N GLU A 116 -5.22 -14.56 6.62
CA GLU A 116 -5.60 -13.45 7.50
C GLU A 116 -6.01 -12.23 6.68
N SER A 117 -7.06 -11.56 7.13
CA SER A 117 -7.55 -10.34 6.48
C SER A 117 -7.37 -9.13 7.39
N VAL A 118 -6.94 -8.04 6.78
CA VAL A 118 -6.80 -6.75 7.43
C VAL A 118 -7.58 -5.72 6.62
N TRP A 119 -8.35 -4.90 7.31
CA TRP A 119 -8.99 -3.74 6.70
C TRP A 119 -8.64 -2.47 7.48
N GLY A 120 -8.57 -1.38 6.79
CA GLY A 120 -8.23 -0.11 7.38
C GLY A 120 -8.60 1.05 6.46
N GLY A 121 -8.40 2.24 6.97
CA GLY A 121 -8.66 3.44 6.21
C GLY A 121 -7.93 4.64 6.79
N SER A 122 -7.85 5.70 6.01
CA SER A 122 -7.28 6.96 6.45
C SER A 122 -7.98 8.16 5.83
N ILE A 123 -7.90 9.27 6.54
CA ILE A 123 -8.20 10.59 6.00
C ILE A 123 -6.90 11.35 5.85
N GLY A 124 -6.73 11.98 4.70
CA GLY A 124 -5.50 12.68 4.35
C GLY A 124 -5.76 14.10 3.85
N TYR A 125 -4.76 14.93 4.06
CA TYR A 125 -4.68 16.26 3.49
C TYR A 125 -3.34 16.41 2.75
N ALA A 126 -3.40 16.94 1.54
CA ALA A 126 -2.23 17.21 0.74
C ALA A 126 -2.22 18.67 0.26
N TYR A 127 -1.03 19.25 0.26
CA TYR A 127 -0.78 20.58 -0.25
C TYR A 127 0.40 20.58 -1.24
N ASN A 128 0.15 21.06 -2.44
CA ASN A 128 1.20 21.23 -3.45
C ASN A 128 1.93 22.57 -3.22
N SER A 129 3.01 22.52 -2.45
CA SER A 129 3.86 23.67 -2.18
C SER A 129 4.86 23.92 -3.34
N MET A 130 5.52 25.07 -3.34
CA MET A 130 6.62 25.37 -4.26
C MET A 130 7.85 24.48 -4.03
N PHE A 131 7.98 23.90 -2.83
CA PHE A 131 9.08 23.02 -2.44
C PHE A 131 8.73 21.52 -2.61
N GLY A 132 7.57 21.20 -3.17
CA GLY A 132 7.07 19.86 -3.39
C GLY A 132 5.76 19.55 -2.66
N PRO A 133 5.18 18.40 -2.92
CA PRO A 133 3.95 17.98 -2.27
C PRO A 133 4.19 17.69 -0.78
N MET A 134 3.27 18.15 0.05
CA MET A 134 3.21 17.85 1.48
C MET A 134 1.94 17.06 1.74
N ASN A 135 2.07 15.86 2.31
CA ASN A 135 0.94 14.99 2.60
C ASN A 135 0.93 14.61 4.06
N THR A 136 -0.22 14.70 4.69
CA THR A 136 -0.48 14.19 6.04
C THR A 136 -1.66 13.26 6.02
N ASN A 137 -1.54 12.09 6.65
CA ASN A 137 -2.62 11.11 6.73
C ASN A 137 -2.78 10.61 8.16
N PHE A 138 -4.03 10.44 8.58
CA PHE A 138 -4.42 9.80 9.83
C PHE A 138 -5.20 8.54 9.49
N GLY A 139 -4.74 7.40 9.99
CA GLY A 139 -5.31 6.11 9.64
C GLY A 139 -5.58 5.22 10.84
N LEU A 140 -6.55 4.32 10.67
CA LEU A 140 -6.94 3.28 11.62
C LEU A 140 -7.14 1.95 10.87
N SER A 141 -6.96 0.85 11.57
CA SER A 141 -7.23 -0.50 11.07
C SER A 141 -7.81 -1.41 12.14
N ASN A 142 -8.37 -2.54 11.71
CA ASN A 142 -8.82 -3.58 12.63
C ASN A 142 -7.68 -4.35 13.30
N ARG A 143 -6.46 -4.24 12.79
CA ARG A 143 -5.28 -4.92 13.35
C ARG A 143 -4.72 -4.18 14.56
N ASN A 144 -4.81 -2.85 14.53
CA ASN A 144 -4.27 -2.02 15.58
C ASN A 144 -5.24 -0.86 15.86
N ASN A 145 -5.75 -0.78 17.08
CA ASN A 145 -6.68 0.29 17.51
C ASN A 145 -5.98 1.66 17.70
N ASN A 146 -4.69 1.74 17.41
CA ASN A 146 -3.93 2.99 17.54
C ASN A 146 -4.05 3.82 16.26
N LEU A 147 -4.29 5.10 16.44
CA LEU A 147 -4.27 6.08 15.36
C LEU A 147 -2.85 6.17 14.77
N GLN A 148 -2.72 5.89 13.49
CA GLN A 148 -1.47 6.03 12.75
C GLN A 148 -1.40 7.41 12.10
N PHE A 149 -0.25 8.05 12.22
CA PHE A 149 0.04 9.34 11.61
C PHE A 149 1.19 9.21 10.61
N TYR A 150 0.97 9.69 9.39
CA TYR A 150 1.99 9.73 8.34
C TYR A 150 2.18 11.16 7.87
N LEU A 151 3.44 11.57 7.76
CA LEU A 151 3.84 12.85 7.18
C LEU A 151 4.85 12.61 6.08
N ASN A 152 4.57 13.10 4.89
CA ASN A 152 5.46 13.09 3.75
C ASN A 152 5.71 14.52 3.28
N LEU A 153 6.96 14.88 3.10
CA LEU A 153 7.38 16.19 2.65
C LEU A 153 8.32 16.05 1.45
N GLY A 154 8.04 16.78 0.37
CA GLY A 154 8.91 16.90 -0.78
C GLY A 154 8.58 15.99 -1.94
N TYR A 155 9.36 16.11 -3.01
CA TYR A 155 9.29 15.27 -4.20
C TYR A 155 9.89 13.89 -3.92
N SER A 156 9.26 12.87 -4.48
CA SER A 156 9.87 11.55 -4.60
C SER A 156 10.60 11.47 -5.94
N PHE A 157 11.90 11.35 -5.89
CA PHE A 157 12.78 11.12 -7.05
C PHE A 157 13.00 9.62 -7.23
#